data_b6e4f4fb665514b73dce4dc996655cd8
#
_entry.id   b6e4f4fb665514b73dce4dc996655cd8
#
_cell.length_a   1.000
_cell.length_b   1.000
_cell.length_c   1.000
_cell.angle_alpha   90.00
_cell.angle_beta   90.00
_cell.angle_gamma   90.00
#
_symmetry.space_group_name_H-M   'P 1'
#
loop_
_entity.id
_entity.type
_entity.pdbx_description
1 polymer ?
#
loop_
_entity_poly.entity_id
_entity_poly.type
_entity_poly.pdbx_seq_one_letter_code
_entity_poly.pdbx_strand_id
1 'polypeptide(L)'
;MSAVLTPTVVPSPWRSALPMLVLLLAAILLLYRETGMAMAQVWWTSDTFAHAMLVPPISLWLVWRQRERLTALTPRSQPWVLLPMLAVAALWLAADLVAVNAPAQFALVTLVILAVPAVLGLEVALAILFPLLFLYFSVPFGEFMLPTLM
;
A
#
# COMPACT_ATOMS: atom_id res chain seq x y z
N MET A 1 15.42 46.28 24.22
CA MET A 1 14.23 45.44 24.21
C MET A 1 14.48 44.23 23.34
N SER A 2 14.82 43.11 23.97
CA SER A 2 14.98 41.86 23.20
C SER A 2 13.59 41.28 23.00
N ALA A 3 13.14 41.24 21.75
CA ALA A 3 11.93 40.56 21.39
C ALA A 3 12.15 39.06 21.65
N VAL A 4 11.46 38.52 22.63
CA VAL A 4 11.43 37.06 22.84
C VAL A 4 10.63 36.49 21.70
N LEU A 5 11.34 36.00 20.67
CA LEU A 5 10.74 35.22 19.62
C LEU A 5 10.27 33.91 20.24
N THR A 6 9.00 33.81 20.54
CA THR A 6 8.40 32.53 20.86
C THR A 6 8.58 31.62 19.64
N PRO A 7 9.25 30.47 19.78
CA PRO A 7 9.38 29.56 18.64
C PRO A 7 7.98 29.16 18.20
N THR A 8 7.62 29.57 17.00
CA THR A 8 6.40 29.05 16.36
C THR A 8 6.62 27.56 16.12
N VAL A 9 5.90 26.74 16.87
CA VAL A 9 5.93 25.30 16.66
C VAL A 9 5.26 25.04 15.32
N VAL A 10 6.07 24.83 14.28
CA VAL A 10 5.54 24.43 12.98
C VAL A 10 5.07 22.98 13.15
N PRO A 11 3.78 22.69 12.86
CA PRO A 11 3.30 21.31 12.96
C PRO A 11 4.10 20.42 12.02
N SER A 12 4.44 19.23 12.51
CA SER A 12 5.17 18.25 11.70
C SER A 12 4.38 17.94 10.42
N PRO A 13 5.04 17.89 9.23
CA PRO A 13 4.38 17.52 7.99
C PRO A 13 3.67 16.15 8.06
N TRP A 14 4.11 15.27 8.96
CA TRP A 14 3.48 13.98 9.20
C TRP A 14 2.06 14.08 9.74
N ARG A 15 1.73 15.16 10.44
CA ARG A 15 0.39 15.36 10.98
C ARG A 15 -0.69 15.47 9.91
N SER A 16 -0.34 16.01 8.74
CA SER A 16 -1.26 16.08 7.60
C SER A 16 -1.06 14.93 6.63
N ALA A 17 0.18 14.43 6.49
CA ALA A 17 0.51 13.38 5.54
C ALA A 17 -0.08 12.02 5.96
N LEU A 18 0.02 11.64 7.24
CA LEU A 18 -0.51 10.37 7.70
C LEU A 18 -2.02 10.23 7.56
N PRO A 19 -2.85 11.22 7.99
CA PRO A 19 -4.28 11.15 7.74
C PRO A 19 -4.63 11.09 6.25
N MET A 20 -3.91 11.83 5.41
CA MET A 20 -4.11 11.81 3.97
C MET A 20 -3.81 10.43 3.38
N LEU A 21 -2.72 9.79 3.83
CA LEU A 21 -2.37 8.43 3.41
C LEU A 21 -3.46 7.43 3.86
N VAL A 22 -3.91 7.52 5.09
CA VAL A 22 -4.96 6.65 5.61
C VAL A 22 -6.25 6.81 4.80
N LEU A 23 -6.63 8.05 4.48
CA LEU A 23 -7.81 8.32 3.66
C LEU A 23 -7.66 7.75 2.25
N LEU A 24 -6.49 7.90 1.64
CA LEU A 24 -6.24 7.36 0.31
C LEU A 24 -6.27 5.83 0.32
N LEU A 25 -5.65 5.20 1.30
CA LEU A 25 -5.68 3.74 1.44
C LEU A 25 -7.10 3.23 1.68
N ALA A 26 -7.86 3.92 2.54
CA ALA A 26 -9.25 3.59 2.79
C ALA A 26 -10.08 3.71 1.51
N ALA A 27 -9.86 4.77 0.72
CA ALA A 27 -10.55 4.97 -0.54
C ALA A 27 -10.23 3.85 -1.54
N ILE A 28 -8.97 3.47 -1.66
CA ILE A 28 -8.54 2.38 -2.53
C ILE A 28 -9.21 1.07 -2.12
N LEU A 29 -9.17 0.74 -0.83
CA LEU A 29 -9.76 -0.50 -0.32
C LEU A 29 -11.28 -0.52 -0.48
N LEU A 30 -11.94 0.62 -0.33
CA LEU A 30 -13.39 0.72 -0.53
C LEU A 30 -13.77 0.62 -2.01
N LEU A 31 -13.02 1.27 -2.90
CA LEU A 31 -13.27 1.23 -4.34
C LEU A 31 -13.06 -0.19 -4.89
N TYR A 32 -12.05 -0.89 -4.41
CA TYR A 32 -11.68 -2.22 -4.87
C TYR A 32 -12.02 -3.30 -3.84
N ARG A 33 -13.05 -3.05 -3.03
CA ARG A 33 -13.44 -3.96 -1.95
C ARG A 33 -13.71 -5.40 -2.41
N GLU A 34 -14.26 -5.57 -3.59
CA GLU A 34 -14.55 -6.91 -4.12
C GLU A 34 -13.27 -7.70 -4.37
N THR A 35 -12.25 -7.04 -4.94
CA THR A 35 -10.93 -7.65 -5.14
C THR A 35 -10.27 -7.97 -3.80
N GLY A 36 -10.33 -7.04 -2.86
CA GLY A 36 -9.78 -7.24 -1.52
C GLY A 36 -10.46 -8.37 -0.76
N MET A 37 -11.78 -8.44 -0.86
CA MET A 37 -12.55 -9.51 -0.21
C MET A 37 -12.27 -10.87 -0.83
N ALA A 38 -12.09 -10.92 -2.16
CA ALA A 38 -11.71 -12.15 -2.85
C ALA A 38 -10.35 -12.67 -2.36
N MET A 39 -9.37 -11.77 -2.18
CA MET A 39 -8.08 -12.12 -1.59
C MET A 39 -8.25 -12.65 -0.17
N ALA A 40 -9.02 -11.95 0.65
CA ALA A 40 -9.25 -12.35 2.04
C ALA A 40 -9.91 -13.71 2.15
N GLN A 41 -10.85 -14.01 1.26
CA GLN A 41 -11.49 -15.33 1.22
C GLN A 41 -10.50 -16.44 0.91
N VAL A 42 -9.58 -16.22 -0.04
CA VAL A 42 -8.53 -17.18 -0.36
C VAL A 42 -7.63 -17.41 0.84
N TRP A 43 -7.21 -16.35 1.52
CA TRP A 43 -6.37 -16.46 2.72
C TRP A 43 -7.07 -17.28 3.81
N TRP A 44 -8.38 -17.07 3.96
CA TRP A 44 -9.16 -17.71 5.02
C TRP A 44 -9.47 -19.16 4.73
N THR A 45 -9.76 -19.50 3.48
CA THR A 45 -10.25 -20.83 3.08
C THR A 45 -9.17 -21.76 2.54
N SER A 46 -8.04 -21.22 2.08
CA SER A 46 -6.96 -22.00 1.48
C SER A 46 -5.85 -22.27 2.49
N ASP A 47 -5.54 -23.55 2.72
CA ASP A 47 -4.40 -23.94 3.55
C ASP A 47 -3.08 -23.52 2.92
N THR A 48 -3.02 -23.48 1.60
CA THR A 48 -1.80 -23.10 0.85
C THR A 48 -1.49 -21.62 1.00
N PHE A 49 -2.51 -20.76 1.00
CA PHE A 49 -2.33 -19.30 1.00
C PHE A 49 -2.65 -18.64 2.34
N ALA A 50 -2.92 -19.43 3.39
CA ALA A 50 -3.22 -18.90 4.72
C ALA A 50 -2.08 -18.04 5.27
N HIS A 51 -0.82 -18.35 4.93
CA HIS A 51 0.34 -17.57 5.34
C HIS A 51 0.30 -16.15 4.75
N ALA A 52 -0.36 -15.94 3.62
CA ALA A 52 -0.47 -14.62 3.01
C ALA A 52 -1.26 -13.63 3.89
N MET A 53 -2.12 -14.15 4.76
CA MET A 53 -2.84 -13.33 5.73
C MET A 53 -1.92 -12.63 6.72
N LEU A 54 -0.74 -13.21 6.98
CA LEU A 54 0.26 -12.63 7.87
C LEU A 54 1.07 -11.53 7.23
N VAL A 55 1.08 -11.41 5.89
CA VAL A 55 1.93 -10.47 5.18
C VAL A 55 1.59 -9.01 5.51
N PRO A 56 0.33 -8.54 5.47
CA PRO A 56 0.02 -7.16 5.84
C PRO A 56 0.44 -6.80 7.28
N PRO A 57 0.14 -7.62 8.31
CA PRO A 57 0.61 -7.32 9.67
C PRO A 57 2.13 -7.27 9.80
N ILE A 58 2.84 -8.19 9.13
CA ILE A 58 4.29 -8.22 9.16
C ILE A 58 4.87 -6.98 8.47
N SER A 59 4.32 -6.59 7.33
CA SER A 59 4.74 -5.37 6.63
C SER A 59 4.56 -4.13 7.50
N LEU A 60 3.42 -4.00 8.19
CA LEU A 60 3.16 -2.90 9.11
C LEU A 60 4.15 -2.90 10.28
N TRP A 61 4.47 -4.08 10.81
CA TRP A 61 5.44 -4.20 11.89
C TRP A 61 6.84 -3.78 11.44
N LEU A 62 7.24 -4.17 10.23
CA LEU A 62 8.54 -3.77 9.66
C LEU A 62 8.62 -2.26 9.47
N VAL A 63 7.55 -1.62 9.02
CA VAL A 63 7.47 -0.16 8.92
C VAL A 63 7.56 0.48 10.31
N TRP A 64 6.85 -0.07 11.29
CA TRP A 64 6.86 0.42 12.67
C TRP A 64 8.26 0.36 13.29
N ARG A 65 9.01 -0.69 13.00
CA ARG A 65 10.39 -0.82 13.48
C ARG A 65 11.31 0.29 12.97
N GLN A 66 10.99 0.87 11.82
CA GLN A 66 11.77 1.94 11.21
C GLN A 66 11.20 3.33 11.51
N ARG A 67 10.25 3.44 12.43
CA ARG A 67 9.54 4.70 12.71
C ARG A 67 10.46 5.87 13.03
N GLU A 68 11.55 5.64 13.79
CA GLU A 68 12.50 6.69 14.15
C GLU A 68 13.22 7.22 12.91
N ARG A 69 13.63 6.31 12.03
CA ARG A 69 14.28 6.67 10.77
C ARG A 69 13.30 7.44 9.86
N LEU A 70 12.05 7.00 9.82
CA LEU A 70 11.02 7.64 8.99
C LEU A 70 10.67 9.03 9.49
N THR A 71 10.60 9.24 10.80
CA THR A 71 10.30 10.56 11.37
C THR A 71 11.40 11.58 11.11
N ALA A 72 12.63 11.12 10.86
CA ALA A 72 13.73 11.98 10.44
C ALA A 72 13.59 12.48 9.00
N LEU A 73 12.76 11.82 8.19
CA LEU A 73 12.50 12.20 6.81
C LEU A 73 11.29 13.14 6.74
N THR A 74 11.32 14.05 5.78
CA THR A 74 10.20 14.98 5.54
C THR A 74 9.30 14.39 4.45
N PRO A 75 8.03 14.09 4.74
CA PRO A 75 7.12 13.60 3.71
C PRO A 75 6.79 14.71 2.72
N ARG A 76 6.88 14.40 1.43
CA ARG A 76 6.53 15.31 0.34
C ARG A 76 5.63 14.58 -0.64
N SER A 77 4.42 15.07 -0.82
CA SER A 77 3.54 14.46 -1.80
C SER A 77 4.10 14.63 -3.22
N GLN A 78 3.94 13.59 -4.03
CA GLN A 78 4.44 13.58 -5.41
C GLN A 78 3.28 13.28 -6.34
N PRO A 79 2.63 14.35 -6.86
CA PRO A 79 1.42 14.18 -7.69
C PRO A 79 1.64 13.38 -8.97
N TRP A 80 2.87 13.37 -9.50
CA TRP A 80 3.18 12.62 -10.73
C TRP A 80 2.95 11.11 -10.56
N VAL A 81 2.98 10.60 -9.31
CA VAL A 81 2.72 9.18 -9.03
C VAL A 81 1.28 8.80 -9.38
N LEU A 82 0.37 9.77 -9.43
CA LEU A 82 -1.01 9.52 -9.86
C LEU A 82 -1.09 8.98 -11.29
N LEU A 83 -0.13 9.30 -12.15
CA LEU A 83 -0.09 8.78 -13.52
C LEU A 83 0.11 7.26 -13.56
N PRO A 84 1.16 6.68 -12.91
CA PRO A 84 1.27 5.23 -12.83
C PRO A 84 0.11 4.59 -12.05
N MET A 85 -0.43 5.27 -11.04
CA MET A 85 -1.61 4.76 -10.34
C MET A 85 -2.81 4.64 -11.28
N LEU A 86 -3.01 5.63 -12.14
CA LEU A 86 -4.08 5.59 -13.13
C LEU A 86 -3.89 4.44 -14.13
N ALA A 87 -2.64 4.22 -14.56
CA ALA A 87 -2.31 3.11 -15.45
C ALA A 87 -2.59 1.74 -14.79
N VAL A 88 -2.26 1.61 -13.51
CA VAL A 88 -2.53 0.38 -12.74
C VAL A 88 -4.02 0.19 -12.52
N ALA A 89 -4.77 1.27 -12.27
CA ALA A 89 -6.22 1.21 -12.17
C ALA A 89 -6.86 0.74 -13.47
N ALA A 90 -6.33 1.19 -14.61
CA ALA A 90 -6.78 0.73 -15.93
C ALA A 90 -6.47 -0.76 -16.13
N LEU A 91 -5.31 -1.22 -15.67
CA LEU A 91 -4.95 -2.64 -15.70
C LEU A 91 -5.91 -3.47 -14.84
N TRP A 92 -6.24 -2.97 -13.66
CA TRP A 92 -7.23 -3.62 -12.79
C TRP A 92 -8.57 -3.76 -13.50
N LEU A 93 -9.03 -2.69 -14.14
CA LEU A 93 -10.29 -2.69 -14.86
C LEU A 93 -10.27 -3.72 -16.01
N ALA A 94 -9.18 -3.77 -16.77
CA ALA A 94 -9.03 -4.75 -17.83
C ALA A 94 -9.07 -6.19 -17.28
N ALA A 95 -8.39 -6.44 -16.19
CA ALA A 95 -8.39 -7.75 -15.54
C ALA A 95 -9.78 -8.13 -15.02
N ASP A 96 -10.48 -7.17 -14.43
CA ASP A 96 -11.84 -7.37 -13.93
C ASP A 96 -12.83 -7.69 -15.07
N LEU A 97 -12.71 -6.98 -16.18
CA LEU A 97 -13.59 -7.18 -17.34
C LEU A 97 -13.44 -8.57 -17.98
N VAL A 98 -12.23 -9.14 -17.93
CA VAL A 98 -11.97 -10.50 -18.43
C VAL A 98 -12.04 -11.55 -17.33
N ALA A 99 -12.45 -11.16 -16.14
CA ALA A 99 -12.62 -12.03 -14.97
C ALA A 99 -11.35 -12.81 -14.57
N VAL A 100 -10.18 -12.17 -14.67
CA VAL A 100 -8.91 -12.75 -14.23
C VAL A 100 -8.52 -12.14 -12.89
N ASN A 101 -8.44 -12.98 -11.85
CA ASN A 101 -8.25 -12.52 -10.48
C ASN A 101 -6.81 -12.12 -10.17
N ALA A 102 -5.82 -12.87 -10.62
CA ALA A 102 -4.43 -12.62 -10.24
C ALA A 102 -3.93 -11.23 -10.66
N PRO A 103 -4.09 -10.79 -11.94
CA PRO A 103 -3.69 -9.42 -12.31
C PRO A 103 -4.46 -8.34 -11.55
N ALA A 104 -5.76 -8.56 -11.26
CA ALA A 104 -6.57 -7.61 -10.51
C ALA A 104 -6.04 -7.45 -9.08
N GLN A 105 -5.66 -8.55 -8.44
CA GLN A 105 -5.12 -8.55 -7.09
C GLN A 105 -3.75 -7.90 -7.05
N PHE A 106 -2.87 -8.19 -8.01
CA PHE A 106 -1.59 -7.51 -8.14
C PHE A 106 -1.77 -6.01 -8.36
N ALA A 107 -2.74 -5.61 -9.17
CA ALA A 107 -3.05 -4.21 -9.41
C ALA A 107 -3.49 -3.51 -8.11
N LEU A 108 -4.33 -4.15 -7.30
CA LEU A 108 -4.75 -3.60 -6.01
C LEU A 108 -3.56 -3.39 -5.08
N VAL A 109 -2.70 -4.38 -4.93
CA VAL A 109 -1.50 -4.26 -4.08
C VAL A 109 -0.58 -3.17 -4.61
N THR A 110 -0.41 -3.08 -5.92
CA THR A 110 0.42 -2.03 -6.53
C THR A 110 -0.16 -0.65 -6.26
N LEU A 111 -1.48 -0.47 -6.29
CA LEU A 111 -2.11 0.80 -5.92
C LEU A 111 -1.83 1.17 -4.47
N VAL A 112 -1.91 0.21 -3.55
CA VAL A 112 -1.58 0.42 -2.14
C VAL A 112 -0.12 0.85 -1.99
N ILE A 113 0.79 0.19 -2.69
CA ILE A 113 2.22 0.52 -2.66
C ILE A 113 2.47 1.91 -3.21
N LEU A 114 1.86 2.26 -4.35
CA LEU A 114 2.04 3.56 -4.99
C LEU A 114 1.40 4.71 -4.19
N ALA A 115 0.41 4.41 -3.35
CA ALA A 115 -0.19 5.42 -2.47
C ALA A 115 0.86 6.02 -1.53
N VAL A 116 1.85 5.24 -1.09
CA VAL A 116 2.90 5.72 -0.20
C VAL A 116 3.74 6.82 -0.84
N PRO A 117 4.38 6.62 -2.01
CA PRO A 117 5.13 7.71 -2.63
C PRO A 117 4.24 8.86 -3.11
N ALA A 118 2.98 8.61 -3.43
CA ALA A 118 2.05 9.66 -3.83
C ALA A 118 1.81 10.67 -2.72
N VAL A 119 1.71 10.21 -1.48
CA VAL A 119 1.39 11.04 -0.31
C VAL A 119 2.64 11.41 0.49
N LEU A 120 3.53 10.43 0.74
CA LEU A 120 4.70 10.61 1.60
C LEU A 120 5.98 10.93 0.85
N GLY A 121 5.99 10.72 -0.47
CA GLY A 121 7.14 10.98 -1.30
C GLY A 121 8.04 9.77 -1.50
N LEU A 122 8.92 9.89 -2.50
CA LEU A 122 9.78 8.80 -2.92
C LEU A 122 10.83 8.44 -1.87
N GLU A 123 11.35 9.42 -1.14
CA GLU A 123 12.35 9.17 -0.08
C GLU A 123 11.80 8.23 0.99
N VAL A 124 10.58 8.50 1.46
CA VAL A 124 9.93 7.66 2.47
C VAL A 124 9.65 6.27 1.89
N ALA A 125 9.14 6.22 0.66
CA ALA A 125 8.86 4.94 0.00
C ALA A 125 10.11 4.08 -0.16
N LEU A 126 11.23 4.69 -0.54
CA LEU A 126 12.50 3.97 -0.67
C LEU A 126 13.03 3.49 0.68
N ALA A 127 12.80 4.26 1.75
CA ALA A 127 13.21 3.86 3.10
C ALA A 127 12.46 2.61 3.57
N ILE A 128 11.22 2.41 3.14
CA ILE A 128 10.42 1.24 3.49
C ILE A 128 10.13 0.35 2.27
N LEU A 129 11.08 0.32 1.33
CA LEU A 129 10.90 -0.42 0.08
C LEU A 129 10.65 -1.91 0.32
N PHE A 130 11.42 -2.53 1.24
CA PHE A 130 11.28 -3.94 1.52
C PHE A 130 9.89 -4.30 2.07
N PRO A 131 9.36 -3.62 3.10
CA PRO A 131 7.99 -3.87 3.55
C PRO A 131 6.94 -3.66 2.46
N LEU A 132 7.13 -2.65 1.61
CA LEU A 132 6.20 -2.38 0.51
C LEU A 132 6.19 -3.51 -0.51
N LEU A 133 7.38 -3.95 -0.95
CA LEU A 133 7.49 -5.05 -1.91
C LEU A 133 7.04 -6.38 -1.30
N PHE A 134 7.24 -6.54 0.01
CA PHE A 134 6.80 -7.73 0.73
C PHE A 134 5.28 -7.91 0.65
N LEU A 135 4.51 -6.82 0.50
CA LEU A 135 3.06 -6.90 0.32
C LEU A 135 2.64 -7.74 -0.89
N TYR A 136 3.49 -7.87 -1.90
CA TYR A 136 3.17 -8.70 -3.05
C TYR A 136 3.02 -10.18 -2.69
N PHE A 137 3.62 -10.62 -1.60
CA PHE A 137 3.45 -11.99 -1.12
C PHE A 137 2.06 -12.26 -0.54
N SER A 138 1.24 -11.22 -0.35
CA SER A 138 -0.15 -11.38 0.06
C SER A 138 -1.06 -11.83 -1.09
N VAL A 139 -0.60 -11.69 -2.33
CA VAL A 139 -1.40 -12.07 -3.50
C VAL A 139 -1.33 -13.59 -3.71
N PRO A 140 -2.48 -14.29 -3.72
CA PRO A 140 -2.52 -15.75 -3.96
C PRO A 140 -2.39 -16.06 -5.45
N PHE A 141 -1.25 -15.69 -6.06
CA PHE A 141 -1.08 -15.77 -7.51
C PHE A 141 -0.90 -17.20 -8.04
N GLY A 142 -0.60 -18.15 -7.17
CA GLY A 142 -0.46 -19.55 -7.57
C GLY A 142 -1.76 -20.32 -7.61
N GLU A 143 -2.87 -19.72 -7.22
CA GLU A 143 -4.17 -20.39 -7.12
C GLU A 143 -4.62 -21.00 -8.46
N PHE A 144 -4.44 -20.25 -9.55
CA PHE A 144 -4.87 -20.70 -10.87
C PHE A 144 -4.05 -21.88 -11.41
N MET A 145 -2.89 -22.15 -10.82
CA MET A 145 -2.03 -23.27 -11.21
C MET A 145 -2.38 -24.57 -10.45
N LEU A 146 -3.09 -24.47 -9.33
CA LEU A 146 -3.42 -25.62 -8.51
C LEU A 146 -4.21 -26.70 -9.26
N PRO A 147 -5.24 -26.35 -10.04
CA PRO A 147 -5.98 -27.37 -10.80
C PRO A 147 -5.12 -28.10 -11.85
N THR A 148 -4.08 -27.42 -12.37
CA THR A 148 -3.17 -27.99 -13.39
C THR A 148 -2.14 -28.91 -12.76
N LEU A 149 -1.80 -28.70 -11.47
CA LEU A 149 -0.81 -29.48 -10.74
C LEU A 149 -1.44 -30.70 -10.03
N MET A 150 -2.74 -30.70 -9.87
CA MET A 150 -3.50 -31.83 -9.36
C MET A 150 -3.94 -32.71 -10.52
#